data_37b2d31c70acc8e507963bb028a45143
#
_entry.id   37b2d31c70acc8e507963bb028a45143
#
_cell.length_a   1.000
_cell.length_b   1.000
_cell.length_c   1.000
_cell.angle_alpha   90.00
_cell.angle_beta   90.00
_cell.angle_gamma   90.00
#
_symmetry.space_group_name_H-M   'P 1'
#
loop_
_entity.id
_entity.type
_entity.pdbx_description
1 polymer ?
#
loop_
_entity_poly.entity_id
_entity_poly.type
_entity_poly.pdbx_seq_one_letter_code
_entity_poly.pdbx_strand_id
1 'polypeptide(L)'
;MVEQVTIPYDAELRESIRRNLAGHDRRVVTDPTKRHAAVAIVLVDSEVGEDRVDPAPVDDWNAGRGLPAPDLDGRMVDVSGGAAFVLCRRASRLSSHSAQWALPGGRVDPGETIVEAALRETHEEVGVTLPESSVLG
;
A
#
# COMPACT_ATOMS: atom_id res chain seq x y z
N MET A 1 -8.84 -25.54 12.49
CA MET A 1 -7.54 -25.04 12.02
C MET A 1 -7.79 -24.51 10.61
N VAL A 2 -7.76 -23.20 10.40
CA VAL A 2 -7.91 -22.63 9.08
C VAL A 2 -6.54 -22.77 8.41
N GLU A 3 -6.47 -23.55 7.33
CA GLU A 3 -5.26 -23.67 6.53
C GLU A 3 -4.95 -22.29 5.94
N GLN A 4 -3.84 -21.70 6.34
CA GLN A 4 -3.39 -20.42 5.82
C GLN A 4 -2.92 -20.64 4.37
N VAL A 5 -3.72 -20.17 3.43
CA VAL A 5 -3.36 -20.22 2.00
C VAL A 5 -2.39 -19.08 1.72
N THR A 6 -1.14 -19.41 1.51
CA THR A 6 -0.11 -18.46 1.07
C THR A 6 -0.15 -18.32 -0.45
N ILE A 7 -0.18 -17.10 -0.94
CA ILE A 7 -0.06 -16.79 -2.37
C ILE A 7 1.43 -16.57 -2.67
N PRO A 8 2.07 -17.42 -3.48
CA PRO A 8 3.49 -17.24 -3.81
C PRO A 8 3.73 -15.90 -4.51
N TYR A 9 4.85 -15.23 -4.18
CA TYR A 9 5.30 -14.04 -4.90
C TYR A 9 6.22 -14.46 -6.06
N ASP A 10 5.63 -14.79 -7.19
CA ASP A 10 6.33 -15.38 -8.33
C ASP A 10 5.91 -14.77 -9.68
N ALA A 11 6.46 -15.33 -10.75
CA ALA A 11 6.16 -14.89 -12.11
C ALA A 11 4.72 -15.23 -12.52
N GLU A 12 4.15 -16.31 -12.01
CA GLU A 12 2.78 -16.73 -12.30
C GLU A 12 1.77 -15.74 -11.69
N LEU A 13 1.96 -15.33 -10.45
CA LEU A 13 1.17 -14.29 -9.82
C LEU A 13 1.22 -12.99 -10.63
N ARG A 14 2.42 -12.56 -11.02
CA ARG A 14 2.62 -11.33 -11.81
C ARG A 14 1.88 -11.39 -13.15
N GLU A 15 1.98 -12.48 -13.85
CA GLU A 15 1.29 -12.66 -15.13
C GLU A 15 -0.23 -12.76 -14.97
N SER A 16 -0.70 -13.39 -13.90
CA SER A 16 -2.12 -13.44 -13.56
C SER A 16 -2.69 -12.05 -13.28
N ILE A 17 -1.96 -11.22 -12.54
CA ILE A 17 -2.36 -9.82 -12.26
C ILE A 17 -2.41 -9.03 -13.57
N ARG A 18 -1.37 -9.09 -14.41
CA ARG A 18 -1.35 -8.39 -15.72
C ARG A 18 -2.55 -8.75 -16.58
N ARG A 19 -2.84 -10.04 -16.68
CA ARG A 19 -3.97 -10.56 -17.45
C ARG A 19 -5.30 -10.04 -16.96
N ASN A 20 -5.49 -10.03 -15.64
CA ASN A 20 -6.72 -9.56 -15.03
C ASN A 20 -6.88 -8.05 -15.23
N LEU A 21 -5.81 -7.27 -15.07
CA LEU A 21 -5.84 -5.82 -15.28
C LEU A 21 -6.06 -5.48 -16.75
N ALA A 22 -5.45 -6.20 -17.69
CA ALA A 22 -5.67 -6.02 -19.13
C ALA A 22 -7.13 -6.30 -19.57
N GLY A 23 -7.81 -7.21 -18.88
CA GLY A 23 -9.22 -7.51 -19.10
C GLY A 23 -10.19 -6.59 -18.36
N HIS A 24 -9.71 -5.69 -17.52
CA HIS A 24 -10.54 -4.79 -16.72
C HIS A 24 -10.94 -3.55 -17.50
N ASP A 25 -12.25 -3.30 -17.61
CA ASP A 25 -12.78 -2.08 -18.24
C ASP A 25 -12.62 -0.90 -17.28
N ARG A 26 -11.54 -0.13 -17.49
CA ARG A 26 -11.19 1.00 -16.65
C ARG A 26 -12.14 2.17 -16.86
N ARG A 27 -12.83 2.61 -15.82
CA ARG A 27 -13.61 3.83 -15.84
C ARG A 27 -12.72 5.06 -15.72
N VAL A 28 -12.66 5.88 -16.76
CA VAL A 28 -11.93 7.15 -16.76
C VAL A 28 -12.86 8.31 -16.49
N VAL A 29 -12.52 9.14 -15.50
CA VAL A 29 -13.24 10.38 -15.21
C VAL A 29 -12.58 11.51 -16.01
N THR A 30 -13.31 12.10 -16.95
CA THR A 30 -12.80 13.16 -17.85
C THR A 30 -13.25 14.57 -17.45
N ASP A 31 -13.95 14.72 -16.32
CA ASP A 31 -14.41 16.01 -15.81
C ASP A 31 -13.22 16.90 -15.43
N PRO A 32 -12.99 18.04 -16.14
CA PRO A 32 -11.85 18.90 -15.89
C PRO A 32 -11.92 19.67 -14.56
N THR A 33 -13.08 19.65 -13.89
CA THR A 33 -13.25 20.27 -12.57
C THR A 33 -12.80 19.36 -11.44
N LYS A 34 -12.60 18.08 -11.72
CA LYS A 34 -12.13 17.08 -10.74
C LYS A 34 -10.61 17.03 -10.66
N ARG A 35 -10.12 16.98 -9.45
CA ARG A 35 -8.70 16.72 -9.20
C ARG A 35 -8.46 15.22 -9.19
N HIS A 36 -7.43 14.79 -9.88
CA HIS A 36 -7.02 13.40 -9.89
C HIS A 36 -6.07 13.12 -8.72
N ALA A 37 -6.16 11.90 -8.21
CA ALA A 37 -5.22 11.33 -7.29
C ALA A 37 -4.83 9.93 -7.79
N ALA A 38 -3.63 9.51 -7.47
CA ALA A 38 -3.12 8.19 -7.79
C ALA A 38 -2.81 7.43 -6.50
N VAL A 39 -3.10 6.15 -6.48
CA VAL A 39 -2.79 5.24 -5.38
C VAL A 39 -2.08 4.02 -5.95
N ALA A 40 -1.00 3.61 -5.30
CA ALA A 40 -0.24 2.43 -5.69
C ALA A 40 -0.58 1.24 -4.78
N ILE A 41 -0.81 0.07 -5.38
CA ILE A 41 -0.79 -1.21 -4.67
C ILE A 41 0.59 -1.82 -4.92
N VAL A 42 1.50 -1.64 -3.97
CA VAL A 42 2.88 -2.11 -4.08
C VAL A 42 2.95 -3.53 -3.52
N LEU A 43 3.20 -4.48 -4.41
CA LEU A 43 3.36 -5.88 -4.03
C LEU A 43 4.81 -6.18 -3.68
N VAL A 44 4.99 -6.93 -2.61
CA VAL A 44 6.30 -7.35 -2.11
C VAL A 44 6.26 -8.85 -1.76
N ASP A 45 7.44 -9.46 -1.72
CA ASP A 45 7.60 -10.78 -1.12
C ASP A 45 7.78 -10.62 0.39
N SER A 46 6.96 -11.29 1.17
CA SER A 46 7.07 -11.27 2.62
C SER A 46 7.89 -12.47 3.11
N GLU A 47 8.88 -12.21 3.95
CA GLU A 47 9.70 -13.27 4.56
C GLU A 47 9.03 -13.84 5.81
N VAL A 48 9.13 -15.17 5.96
CA VAL A 48 8.63 -15.86 7.15
C VAL A 48 9.52 -15.55 8.35
N GLY A 49 8.90 -15.12 9.44
CA GLY A 49 9.56 -15.11 10.77
C GLY A 49 10.46 -13.92 11.06
N GLU A 50 10.52 -12.89 10.24
CA GLU A 50 11.15 -11.63 10.63
C GLU A 50 10.16 -10.74 11.39
N ASP A 51 10.25 -10.76 12.72
CA ASP A 51 9.60 -9.78 13.60
C ASP A 51 10.23 -8.40 13.39
N ARG A 52 9.81 -7.68 12.35
CA ARG A 52 10.18 -6.28 12.20
C ARG A 52 9.30 -5.45 13.13
N VAL A 53 9.92 -4.91 14.16
CA VAL A 53 9.24 -3.98 15.07
C VAL A 53 9.01 -2.66 14.32
N ASP A 54 7.76 -2.24 14.22
CA ASP A 54 7.43 -0.88 13.78
C ASP A 54 8.14 0.11 14.72
N PRO A 55 9.03 0.98 14.23
CA PRO A 55 9.71 1.97 15.07
C PRO A 55 8.76 3.03 15.64
N ALA A 56 7.51 3.10 15.16
CA ALA A 56 6.53 4.03 15.70
C ALA A 56 5.83 3.43 16.93
N PRO A 57 5.80 4.15 18.08
CA PRO A 57 5.13 3.67 19.28
C PRO A 57 3.65 3.36 19.03
N VAL A 58 3.18 2.20 19.51
CA VAL A 58 1.77 1.77 19.42
C VAL A 58 0.85 2.74 20.19
N ASP A 59 1.37 3.42 21.19
CA ASP A 59 0.64 4.35 22.05
C ASP A 59 0.01 5.53 21.29
N ASP A 60 0.59 5.93 20.15
CA ASP A 60 0.07 7.01 19.31
C ASP A 60 -1.20 6.61 18.51
N TRP A 61 -1.44 5.31 18.33
CA TRP A 61 -2.62 4.83 17.62
C TRP A 61 -3.92 5.11 18.37
N ASN A 62 -3.88 4.99 19.70
CA ASN A 62 -5.05 5.09 20.58
C ASN A 62 -5.15 6.41 21.35
N ALA A 63 -4.20 7.32 21.17
CA ALA A 63 -4.21 8.60 21.88
C ALA A 63 -5.52 9.37 21.61
N GLY A 64 -6.45 9.27 22.54
CA GLY A 64 -7.71 10.02 22.54
C GLY A 64 -8.95 9.29 22.04
N ARG A 65 -8.90 8.00 21.70
CA ARG A 65 -10.07 7.27 21.17
C ARG A 65 -10.67 6.21 22.09
N GLY A 66 -10.01 5.83 23.19
CA GLY A 66 -10.53 4.82 24.14
C GLY A 66 -10.78 3.43 23.52
N LEU A 67 -10.25 3.16 22.32
CA LEU A 67 -10.37 1.88 21.65
C LEU A 67 -9.22 0.97 22.09
N PRO A 68 -9.45 -0.34 22.25
CA PRO A 68 -8.36 -1.28 22.46
C PRO A 68 -7.36 -1.16 21.31
N ALA A 69 -6.07 -1.29 21.61
CA ALA A 69 -5.06 -1.39 20.56
C ALA A 69 -5.46 -2.52 19.62
N PRO A 70 -5.55 -2.29 18.31
CA PRO A 70 -5.72 -3.40 17.40
C PRO A 70 -4.53 -4.35 17.56
N ASP A 71 -4.74 -5.64 17.40
CA ASP A 71 -3.67 -6.66 17.41
C ASP A 71 -2.61 -6.46 16.29
N LEU A 72 -2.77 -5.39 15.52
CA LEU A 72 -1.83 -4.91 14.50
C LEU A 72 -0.85 -3.93 15.15
N ASP A 73 0.11 -4.46 15.89
CA ASP A 73 1.20 -3.68 16.48
C ASP A 73 2.33 -3.34 15.48
N GLY A 74 2.08 -3.53 14.19
CA GLY A 74 3.08 -3.38 13.12
C GLY A 74 4.06 -4.55 13.02
N ARG A 75 3.90 -5.56 13.85
CA ARG A 75 4.67 -6.79 13.74
C ARG A 75 4.06 -7.68 12.69
N MET A 76 4.89 -8.21 11.83
CA MET A 76 4.52 -9.27 10.90
C MET A 76 4.59 -10.63 11.63
N VAL A 77 3.91 -10.73 12.78
CA VAL A 77 3.83 -11.97 13.55
C VAL A 77 2.99 -12.96 12.76
N ASP A 78 3.48 -14.20 12.67
CA ASP A 78 2.80 -15.29 11.95
C ASP A 78 2.54 -15.04 10.45
N VAL A 79 3.34 -14.20 9.80
CA VAL A 79 3.29 -14.06 8.35
C VAL A 79 3.81 -15.34 7.71
N SER A 80 2.98 -15.91 6.85
CA SER A 80 3.27 -17.20 6.20
C SER A 80 4.28 -17.12 5.04
N GLY A 81 4.78 -15.93 4.73
CA GLY A 81 5.57 -15.68 3.53
C GLY A 81 4.72 -15.48 2.27
N GLY A 82 5.34 -15.17 1.13
CA GLY A 82 4.70 -14.97 -0.15
C GLY A 82 4.21 -13.54 -0.39
N ALA A 83 3.23 -13.37 -1.27
CA ALA A 83 2.79 -12.06 -1.69
C ALA A 83 2.11 -11.25 -0.58
N ALA A 84 2.60 -10.05 -0.38
CA ALA A 84 2.03 -9.04 0.51
C ALA A 84 1.95 -7.70 -0.21
N PHE A 85 1.27 -6.72 0.37
CA PHE A 85 1.26 -5.35 -0.15
C PHE A 85 1.58 -4.35 0.95
N VAL A 86 2.17 -3.24 0.53
CA VAL A 86 2.63 -2.19 1.45
C VAL A 86 1.48 -1.29 1.85
N LEU A 87 1.34 -1.05 3.14
CA LEU A 87 0.48 -0.03 3.71
C LEU A 87 1.31 1.04 4.42
N CYS A 88 0.93 2.29 4.24
CA CYS A 88 1.49 3.43 4.95
C CYS A 88 0.61 3.77 6.15
N ARG A 89 1.23 4.10 7.28
CA ARG A 89 0.54 4.68 8.41
C ARG A 89 0.73 6.20 8.40
N ARG A 90 -0.36 6.94 8.32
CA ARG A 90 -0.31 8.40 8.34
C ARG A 90 0.15 8.90 9.70
N ALA A 91 1.07 9.89 9.69
CA ALA A 91 1.58 10.47 10.92
C ALA A 91 0.46 11.05 11.80
N SER A 92 0.54 10.82 13.10
CA SER A 92 -0.47 11.26 14.10
C SER A 92 -0.62 12.78 14.21
N ARG A 93 0.36 13.55 13.73
CA ARG A 93 0.39 15.02 13.78
C ARG A 93 -0.48 15.72 12.73
N LEU A 94 -1.06 14.99 11.79
CA LEU A 94 -1.96 15.56 10.79
C LEU A 94 -3.36 15.72 11.38
N SER A 95 -3.94 16.91 11.27
CA SER A 95 -5.23 17.31 11.86
C SER A 95 -6.43 16.51 11.32
N SER A 96 -6.29 15.79 10.23
CA SER A 96 -7.33 14.93 9.66
C SER A 96 -6.78 13.56 9.30
N HIS A 97 -7.52 12.51 9.63
CA HIS A 97 -7.19 11.13 9.30
C HIS A 97 -5.84 10.63 9.85
N SER A 98 -5.41 11.15 11.02
CA SER A 98 -4.20 10.70 11.72
C SER A 98 -4.28 9.21 12.08
N ALA A 99 -3.15 8.53 12.04
CA ALA A 99 -2.98 7.12 12.40
C ALA A 99 -3.81 6.10 11.56
N GLN A 100 -4.35 6.50 10.41
CA GLN A 100 -5.02 5.58 9.50
C GLN A 100 -4.02 4.87 8.58
N TRP A 101 -4.29 3.60 8.33
CA TRP A 101 -3.59 2.85 7.30
C TRP A 101 -4.13 3.22 5.92
N ALA A 102 -3.23 3.43 4.97
CA ALA A 102 -3.57 3.76 3.60
C ALA A 102 -2.54 3.14 2.64
N LEU A 103 -2.95 2.90 1.42
CA LEU A 103 -2.03 2.65 0.33
C LEU A 103 -1.24 3.92 0.00
N PRO A 104 0.06 3.82 -0.41
CA PRO A 104 0.82 4.98 -0.85
C PRO A 104 0.11 5.68 -2.01
N GLY A 105 0.01 6.99 -1.92
CA GLY A 105 -0.67 7.75 -2.96
C GLY A 105 -1.00 9.18 -2.58
N GLY A 106 -1.27 9.97 -3.60
CA GLY A 106 -1.58 11.38 -3.44
C GLY A 106 -2.08 12.05 -4.71
N ARG A 107 -1.97 13.36 -4.77
CA ARG A 107 -2.46 14.15 -5.90
C ARG A 107 -1.57 13.99 -7.12
N VAL A 108 -2.19 14.00 -8.28
CA VAL A 108 -1.49 14.12 -9.55
C VAL A 108 -1.15 15.58 -9.78
N ASP A 109 0.12 15.88 -9.98
CA ASP A 109 0.61 17.23 -10.24
C ASP A 109 0.36 17.66 -11.70
N PRO A 110 0.33 18.97 -11.98
CA PRO A 110 0.16 19.46 -13.36
C PRO A 110 1.24 18.92 -14.30
N GLY A 111 0.81 18.24 -15.36
CA GLY A 111 1.71 17.64 -16.36
C GLY A 111 2.19 16.24 -16.03
N GLU A 112 1.83 15.72 -14.88
CA GLU A 112 2.17 14.37 -14.44
C GLU A 112 1.10 13.37 -14.88
N THR A 113 1.50 12.18 -15.25
CA THR A 113 0.58 11.05 -15.47
C THR A 113 0.18 10.41 -14.14
N ILE A 114 -0.89 9.63 -14.15
CA ILE A 114 -1.34 8.88 -12.96
C ILE A 114 -0.25 7.90 -12.48
N VAL A 115 0.47 7.28 -13.41
CA VAL A 115 1.57 6.35 -13.10
C VAL A 115 2.74 7.08 -12.45
N GLU A 116 3.17 8.21 -13.04
CA GLU A 116 4.23 9.04 -12.46
C GLU A 116 3.88 9.51 -11.05
N ALA A 117 2.66 9.98 -10.83
CA ALA A 117 2.18 10.36 -9.50
C ALA A 117 2.23 9.20 -8.50
N ALA A 118 1.74 8.02 -8.89
CA ALA A 118 1.77 6.84 -8.02
C ALA A 118 3.19 6.43 -7.64
N LEU A 119 4.13 6.48 -8.59
CA LEU A 119 5.54 6.14 -8.35
C LEU A 119 6.24 7.19 -7.47
N ARG A 120 6.00 8.48 -7.71
CA ARG A 120 6.52 9.57 -6.89
C ARG A 120 6.01 9.48 -5.44
N GLU A 121 4.70 9.35 -5.24
CA GLU A 121 4.09 9.24 -3.91
C GLU A 121 4.61 8.00 -3.17
N THR A 122 4.79 6.87 -3.88
CA THR A 122 5.41 5.67 -3.30
C THR A 122 6.83 5.96 -2.80
N HIS A 123 7.62 6.69 -3.60
CA HIS A 123 8.96 7.08 -3.16
C HIS A 123 8.93 8.01 -1.95
N GLU A 124 8.05 9.01 -1.95
CA GLU A 124 7.95 10.00 -0.87
C GLU A 124 7.45 9.39 0.45
N GLU A 125 6.47 8.50 0.38
CA GLU A 125 5.83 7.93 1.58
C GLU A 125 6.49 6.66 2.12
N VAL A 126 7.10 5.86 1.23
CA VAL A 126 7.68 4.54 1.59
C VAL A 126 9.20 4.51 1.40
N GLY A 127 9.79 5.46 0.68
CA GLY A 127 11.23 5.50 0.40
C GLY A 127 11.68 4.51 -0.69
N VAL A 128 10.75 3.89 -1.41
CA VAL A 128 11.04 2.90 -2.46
C VAL A 128 10.96 3.53 -3.83
N THR A 129 12.05 3.45 -4.60
CA THR A 129 12.07 3.88 -6.00
C THR A 129 11.78 2.70 -6.90
N LEU A 130 10.68 2.78 -7.63
CA LEU A 130 10.25 1.75 -8.57
C LEU A 130 10.33 2.28 -10.02
N PRO A 131 10.89 1.52 -10.95
CA PRO A 131 10.86 1.89 -12.36
C PRO A 131 9.46 1.68 -12.94
N GLU A 132 9.09 2.46 -13.95
CA GLU A 132 7.80 2.32 -14.64
C GLU A 132 7.59 0.90 -15.21
N SER A 133 8.68 0.23 -15.59
CA SER A 133 8.65 -1.16 -16.08
C SER A 133 8.16 -2.17 -15.03
N SER A 134 8.11 -1.80 -13.76
CA SER A 134 7.55 -2.64 -12.67
C SER A 134 6.02 -2.54 -12.56
N VAL A 135 5.40 -1.57 -13.23
CA VAL A 135 3.95 -1.37 -13.21
C VAL A 135 3.27 -2.49 -13.99
N LEU A 136 2.28 -3.12 -13.38
CA LEU A 136 1.57 -4.25 -13.96
C LEU A 136 0.28 -3.85 -14.70
N GLY A 137 -0.27 -2.69 -14.36
CA GLY A 137 -1.47 -2.12 -14.98
C GLY A 137 -2.02 -0.92 -14.23
#